data_497d3879d1a3ee2cb366b1c54b5c788d
#
_entry.id   497d3879d1a3ee2cb366b1c54b5c788d
#
_cell.length_a   1.000
_cell.length_b   1.000
_cell.length_c   1.000
_cell.angle_alpha   90.00
_cell.angle_beta   90.00
_cell.angle_gamma   90.00
#
_symmetry.space_group_name_H-M   'P 1'
#
loop_
_entity.id
_entity.type
_entity.pdbx_description
1 polymer ?
#
loop_
_entity_poly.entity_id
_entity_poly.type
_entity_poly.pdbx_seq_one_letter_code
_entity_poly.pdbx_strand_id
1 'polypeptide(L)'
;MKRVKTAALAALALAATLGFAQAAPIVVKVGASPVPHAAILKSIVPALKAQGIDLKIVEFTDYVQPNLALQNKELDANYFQHLPYLNDFNAQRGTGLVLGVNVHFEPLGLYPGRTKSIAALKQGATIAVPNDTTNEARALLLLEAAGIVKVDHAVGLKATAKDITDNPKGVKIKELEAAQVARALPDVDLAVINGNYAIDAGLNAAKDALKAEDKDSLAAKTYANILAIRKGDEKRPEILALEKALNSEAVRKFILDTYKGAVLPVF
;
A
#
# COMPACT_ATOMS: atom_id res chain seq x y z
N MET A 1 45.01 9.02 -84.52
CA MET A 1 43.62 8.99 -83.97
C MET A 1 43.59 8.02 -82.81
N LYS A 2 43.68 8.53 -81.56
CA LYS A 2 43.65 7.70 -80.36
C LYS A 2 42.35 8.06 -79.63
N ARG A 3 41.45 7.08 -79.48
CA ARG A 3 40.20 7.20 -78.69
C ARG A 3 40.52 6.99 -77.25
N VAL A 4 40.27 8.00 -76.43
CA VAL A 4 40.30 7.91 -74.97
C VAL A 4 38.94 7.40 -74.54
N LYS A 5 38.91 6.27 -73.82
CA LYS A 5 37.72 5.73 -73.18
C LYS A 5 37.66 6.27 -71.74
N THR A 6 36.67 7.11 -71.44
CA THR A 6 36.37 7.59 -70.14
C THR A 6 35.56 6.54 -69.34
N ALA A 7 36.15 5.97 -68.34
CA ALA A 7 35.43 5.07 -67.38
C ALA A 7 34.79 5.88 -66.28
N ALA A 8 33.47 5.89 -66.18
CA ALA A 8 32.71 6.49 -65.07
C ALA A 8 32.68 5.50 -63.91
N LEU A 9 33.32 5.84 -62.77
CA LEU A 9 33.14 5.13 -61.50
C LEU A 9 31.83 5.59 -60.87
N ALA A 10 30.84 4.70 -60.83
CA ALA A 10 29.66 4.87 -60.03
C ALA A 10 29.96 4.39 -58.57
N ALA A 11 30.17 5.32 -57.64
CA ALA A 11 30.29 5.00 -56.22
C ALA A 11 28.89 4.78 -55.64
N LEU A 12 28.55 3.52 -55.39
CA LEU A 12 27.31 3.13 -54.66
C LEU A 12 27.52 3.39 -53.16
N ALA A 13 27.00 4.51 -52.66
CA ALA A 13 26.94 4.78 -51.21
C ALA A 13 25.85 3.90 -50.57
N LEU A 14 26.26 2.79 -49.99
CA LEU A 14 25.42 1.92 -49.20
C LEU A 14 25.22 2.60 -47.83
N ALA A 15 24.17 3.39 -47.68
CA ALA A 15 23.73 3.94 -46.38
C ALA A 15 23.20 2.76 -45.55
N ALA A 16 24.06 2.21 -44.69
CA ALA A 16 23.65 1.27 -43.67
C ALA A 16 22.77 2.02 -42.65
N THR A 17 21.46 1.95 -42.79
CA THR A 17 20.51 2.32 -41.73
C THR A 17 20.66 1.29 -40.63
N LEU A 18 21.50 1.60 -39.65
CA LEU A 18 21.50 0.93 -38.36
C LEU A 18 20.16 1.23 -37.70
N GLY A 19 19.14 0.44 -37.99
CA GLY A 19 17.93 0.39 -37.24
C GLY A 19 18.31 -0.06 -35.84
N PHE A 20 18.30 0.86 -34.86
CA PHE A 20 18.35 0.49 -33.46
C PHE A 20 17.13 -0.40 -33.21
N ALA A 21 17.34 -1.70 -33.16
CA ALA A 21 16.32 -2.62 -32.66
C ALA A 21 16.04 -2.20 -31.21
N GLN A 22 14.94 -1.52 -30.97
CA GLN A 22 14.52 -1.18 -29.63
C GLN A 22 14.27 -2.49 -28.91
N ALA A 23 15.02 -2.76 -27.84
CA ALA A 23 14.83 -3.95 -27.02
C ALA A 23 13.36 -4.00 -26.57
N ALA A 24 12.79 -5.20 -26.56
CA ALA A 24 11.44 -5.37 -26.04
C ALA A 24 11.37 -4.84 -24.59
N PRO A 25 10.28 -4.16 -24.21
CA PRO A 25 10.17 -3.62 -22.87
C PRO A 25 10.21 -4.73 -21.83
N ILE A 26 10.87 -4.46 -20.70
CA ILE A 26 10.87 -5.35 -19.53
C ILE A 26 9.52 -5.24 -18.86
N VAL A 27 8.78 -6.34 -18.78
CA VAL A 27 7.49 -6.37 -18.08
C VAL A 27 7.73 -6.53 -16.58
N VAL A 28 7.16 -5.63 -15.77
CA VAL A 28 7.16 -5.70 -14.30
C VAL A 28 5.71 -5.76 -13.81
N LYS A 29 5.35 -6.83 -13.10
CA LYS A 29 4.01 -7.03 -12.55
C LYS A 29 3.98 -6.66 -11.08
N VAL A 30 3.13 -5.71 -10.70
CA VAL A 30 2.98 -5.26 -9.31
C VAL A 30 1.55 -5.46 -8.83
N GLY A 31 1.39 -6.22 -7.75
CA GLY A 31 0.10 -6.38 -7.06
C GLY A 31 -0.18 -5.20 -6.15
N ALA A 32 -1.40 -4.67 -6.15
CA ALA A 32 -1.74 -3.50 -5.35
C ALA A 32 -3.22 -3.48 -4.95
N SER A 33 -3.55 -2.81 -3.84
CA SER A 33 -4.94 -2.43 -3.58
C SER A 33 -5.37 -1.32 -4.55
N PRO A 34 -6.66 -1.22 -4.93
CA PRO A 34 -7.11 -0.26 -5.95
C PRO A 34 -6.76 1.19 -5.61
N VAL A 35 -6.99 1.61 -4.36
CA VAL A 35 -6.68 2.95 -3.84
C VAL A 35 -6.01 2.83 -2.46
N PRO A 36 -5.04 3.70 -2.15
CA PRO A 36 -4.36 4.65 -3.03
C PRO A 36 -3.28 4.00 -3.90
N HIS A 37 -2.92 2.74 -3.66
CA HIS A 37 -1.73 2.05 -4.14
C HIS A 37 -1.68 1.94 -5.67
N ALA A 38 -2.68 1.34 -6.31
CA ALA A 38 -2.73 1.23 -7.77
C ALA A 38 -2.80 2.62 -8.44
N ALA A 39 -3.49 3.59 -7.83
CA ALA A 39 -3.51 4.97 -8.34
C ALA A 39 -2.12 5.62 -8.32
N ILE A 40 -1.35 5.41 -7.24
CA ILE A 40 0.05 5.88 -7.15
C ILE A 40 0.92 5.18 -8.20
N LEU A 41 0.80 3.86 -8.37
CA LEU A 41 1.52 3.12 -9.41
C LEU A 41 1.17 3.61 -10.82
N LYS A 42 -0.11 3.90 -11.10
CA LYS A 42 -0.55 4.46 -12.40
C LYS A 42 0.13 5.80 -12.70
N SER A 43 0.42 6.62 -11.70
CA SER A 43 1.09 7.91 -11.88
C SER A 43 2.52 7.81 -12.38
N ILE A 44 3.22 6.69 -12.12
CA ILE A 44 4.62 6.48 -12.53
C ILE A 44 4.77 5.68 -13.83
N VAL A 45 3.68 5.15 -14.40
CA VAL A 45 3.71 4.38 -15.67
C VAL A 45 4.46 5.12 -16.79
N PRO A 46 4.20 6.42 -17.06
CA PRO A 46 4.91 7.13 -18.11
C PRO A 46 6.42 7.19 -17.90
N ALA A 47 6.86 7.41 -16.66
CA ALA A 47 8.29 7.52 -16.31
C ALA A 47 9.01 6.17 -16.44
N LEU A 48 8.37 5.06 -16.08
CA LEU A 48 8.91 3.71 -16.26
C LEU A 48 8.93 3.29 -17.73
N LYS A 49 7.87 3.62 -18.48
CA LYS A 49 7.81 3.35 -19.91
C LYS A 49 8.94 4.05 -20.67
N ALA A 50 9.30 5.27 -20.31
CA ALA A 50 10.44 5.98 -20.91
C ALA A 50 11.79 5.31 -20.63
N GLN A 51 11.87 4.42 -19.63
CA GLN A 51 13.03 3.60 -19.29
C GLN A 51 12.95 2.18 -19.88
N GLY A 52 11.97 1.91 -20.76
CA GLY A 52 11.79 0.58 -21.36
C GLY A 52 11.12 -0.43 -20.43
N ILE A 53 10.46 0.02 -19.34
CA ILE A 53 9.75 -0.84 -18.39
C ILE A 53 8.24 -0.72 -18.64
N ASP A 54 7.59 -1.85 -18.89
CA ASP A 54 6.15 -1.99 -19.03
C ASP A 54 5.55 -2.44 -17.71
N LEU A 55 5.07 -1.49 -16.89
CA LEU A 55 4.45 -1.75 -15.59
C LEU A 55 3.03 -2.31 -15.78
N LYS A 56 2.81 -3.53 -15.29
CA LYS A 56 1.50 -4.18 -15.21
C LYS A 56 1.00 -4.17 -13.77
N ILE A 57 -0.09 -3.50 -13.53
CA ILE A 57 -0.70 -3.39 -12.20
C ILE A 57 -1.82 -4.43 -12.10
N VAL A 58 -1.74 -5.29 -11.09
CA VAL A 58 -2.74 -6.31 -10.77
C VAL A 58 -3.44 -5.90 -9.48
N GLU A 59 -4.73 -5.58 -9.55
CA GLU A 59 -5.48 -5.10 -8.38
C GLU A 59 -6.04 -6.27 -7.57
N PHE A 60 -5.91 -6.17 -6.24
CA PHE A 60 -6.41 -7.12 -5.25
C PHE A 60 -7.28 -6.39 -4.22
N THR A 61 -8.34 -7.05 -3.76
CA THR A 61 -9.28 -6.48 -2.79
C THR A 61 -9.09 -7.01 -1.36
N ASP A 62 -8.14 -7.92 -1.15
CA ASP A 62 -7.77 -8.50 0.14
C ASP A 62 -6.27 -8.34 0.42
N TYR A 63 -5.85 -8.69 1.66
CA TYR A 63 -4.46 -8.57 2.09
C TYR A 63 -3.64 -9.87 2.04
N VAL A 64 -4.24 -11.00 1.66
CA VAL A 64 -3.59 -12.31 1.64
C VAL A 64 -3.01 -12.63 0.26
N GLN A 65 -3.84 -12.48 -0.78
CA GLN A 65 -3.50 -12.88 -2.14
C GLN A 65 -2.27 -12.17 -2.73
N PRO A 66 -2.04 -10.85 -2.51
CA PRO A 66 -0.87 -10.19 -3.09
C PRO A 66 0.47 -10.78 -2.63
N ASN A 67 0.57 -11.21 -1.36
CA ASN A 67 1.79 -11.85 -0.84
C ASN A 67 1.96 -13.27 -1.37
N LEU A 68 0.89 -14.03 -1.50
CA LEU A 68 0.93 -15.37 -2.10
C LEU A 68 1.34 -15.30 -3.57
N ALA A 69 0.75 -14.41 -4.35
CA ALA A 69 1.09 -14.20 -5.76
C ALA A 69 2.56 -13.75 -5.95
N LEU A 70 3.07 -12.89 -5.06
CA LEU A 70 4.48 -12.50 -5.07
C LEU A 70 5.41 -13.67 -4.73
N GLN A 71 5.08 -14.44 -3.69
CA GLN A 71 5.84 -15.63 -3.29
C GLN A 71 5.87 -16.67 -4.43
N ASN A 72 4.76 -16.87 -5.13
CA ASN A 72 4.61 -17.80 -6.24
C ASN A 72 5.22 -17.31 -7.56
N LYS A 73 5.87 -16.13 -7.58
CA LYS A 73 6.47 -15.51 -8.79
C LYS A 73 5.45 -15.11 -9.87
N GLU A 74 4.19 -14.95 -9.52
CA GLU A 74 3.14 -14.42 -10.39
C GLU A 74 3.24 -12.88 -10.52
N LEU A 75 3.84 -12.25 -9.50
CA LEU A 75 4.19 -10.83 -9.41
C LEU A 75 5.69 -10.65 -9.24
N ASP A 76 6.20 -9.47 -9.57
CA ASP A 76 7.58 -9.03 -9.30
C ASP A 76 7.69 -8.27 -7.98
N ALA A 77 6.64 -7.55 -7.61
CA ALA A 77 6.51 -6.83 -6.35
C ALA A 77 5.04 -6.74 -5.94
N ASN A 78 4.78 -6.35 -4.70
CA ASN A 78 3.45 -5.87 -4.30
C ASN A 78 3.54 -4.57 -3.49
N TYR A 79 2.45 -3.81 -3.50
CA TYR A 79 2.33 -2.53 -2.84
C TYR A 79 0.92 -2.39 -2.29
N PHE A 80 0.71 -2.75 -1.00
CA PHE A 80 -0.60 -2.75 -0.34
C PHE A 80 -0.51 -2.78 1.19
N GLN A 81 0.68 -3.03 1.76
CA GLN A 81 0.89 -3.42 3.15
C GLN A 81 1.97 -2.59 3.84
N HIS A 82 2.00 -2.64 5.15
CA HIS A 82 3.07 -2.09 5.99
C HIS A 82 4.00 -3.19 6.51
N LEU A 83 5.19 -2.81 6.97
CA LEU A 83 6.23 -3.76 7.38
C LEU A 83 5.80 -4.71 8.51
N PRO A 84 5.09 -4.28 9.59
CA PRO A 84 4.60 -5.23 10.60
C PRO A 84 3.73 -6.34 10.02
N TYR A 85 2.82 -6.03 9.08
CA TYR A 85 1.99 -7.02 8.40
C TYR A 85 2.83 -7.99 7.58
N LEU A 86 3.80 -7.51 6.80
CA LEU A 86 4.70 -8.35 6.02
C LEU A 86 5.48 -9.32 6.91
N ASN A 87 6.03 -8.84 8.02
CA ASN A 87 6.78 -9.67 8.97
C ASN A 87 5.91 -10.76 9.60
N ASP A 88 4.71 -10.42 10.02
CA ASP A 88 3.75 -11.37 10.58
C ASP A 88 3.31 -12.40 9.53
N PHE A 89 3.00 -11.96 8.31
CA PHE A 89 2.68 -12.84 7.18
C PHE A 89 3.81 -13.83 6.88
N ASN A 90 5.05 -13.35 6.82
CA ASN A 90 6.23 -14.20 6.61
C ASN A 90 6.35 -15.26 7.72
N ALA A 91 6.16 -14.85 8.98
CA ALA A 91 6.25 -15.76 10.12
C ALA A 91 5.15 -16.83 10.11
N GLN A 92 3.91 -16.43 9.76
CA GLN A 92 2.77 -17.36 9.73
C GLN A 92 2.78 -18.31 8.53
N ARG A 93 3.27 -17.86 7.38
CA ARG A 93 3.20 -18.58 6.10
C ARG A 93 4.52 -19.17 5.63
N GLY A 94 5.61 -18.91 6.35
CA GLY A 94 6.96 -19.39 5.95
C GLY A 94 7.45 -18.74 4.66
N THR A 95 6.99 -17.51 4.33
CA THR A 95 7.45 -16.78 3.16
C THR A 95 8.73 -15.99 3.44
N GLY A 96 9.45 -15.60 2.40
CA GLY A 96 10.71 -14.84 2.50
C GLY A 96 10.65 -13.50 1.80
N LEU A 97 9.50 -12.81 1.85
CA LEU A 97 9.34 -11.50 1.23
C LEU A 97 10.06 -10.43 2.06
N VAL A 98 10.59 -9.41 1.40
CA VAL A 98 11.38 -8.37 2.04
C VAL A 98 10.88 -6.97 1.66
N LEU A 99 11.20 -6.00 2.50
CA LEU A 99 10.99 -4.58 2.21
C LEU A 99 11.88 -4.14 1.06
N GLY A 100 11.30 -3.58 0.01
CA GLY A 100 11.98 -2.76 -0.98
C GLY A 100 12.10 -1.32 -0.47
N VAL A 101 11.03 -0.55 -0.55
CA VAL A 101 11.04 0.86 -0.16
C VAL A 101 9.75 1.26 0.58
N ASN A 102 9.88 2.21 1.53
CA ASN A 102 8.71 2.87 2.13
C ASN A 102 8.17 3.93 1.17
N VAL A 103 6.85 4.06 1.08
CA VAL A 103 6.22 4.98 0.13
C VAL A 103 5.29 5.98 0.82
N HIS A 104 4.31 5.52 1.57
CA HIS A 104 3.33 6.42 2.19
C HIS A 104 2.78 5.88 3.50
N PHE A 105 2.13 6.75 4.26
CA PHE A 105 1.37 6.40 5.45
C PHE A 105 -0.10 6.71 5.24
N GLU A 106 -0.96 5.82 5.73
CA GLU A 106 -2.40 5.99 5.80
C GLU A 106 -2.82 5.96 7.27
N PRO A 107 -3.28 7.08 7.84
CA PRO A 107 -3.81 7.07 9.20
C PRO A 107 -4.96 6.08 9.36
N LEU A 108 -4.85 5.18 10.32
CA LEU A 108 -5.98 4.35 10.73
C LEU A 108 -7.02 5.25 11.40
N GLY A 109 -8.30 5.05 11.12
CA GLY A 109 -9.37 5.91 11.63
C GLY A 109 -10.46 5.12 12.37
N LEU A 110 -11.00 5.73 13.43
CA LEU A 110 -12.21 5.30 14.12
C LEU A 110 -13.40 6.09 13.56
N TYR A 111 -14.30 5.42 12.89
CA TYR A 111 -15.42 6.05 12.17
C TYR A 111 -16.76 5.83 12.86
N PRO A 112 -17.69 6.83 12.76
CA PRO A 112 -19.04 6.71 13.27
C PRO A 112 -19.88 5.73 12.43
N GLY A 113 -20.46 4.74 13.07
CA GLY A 113 -21.50 3.88 12.54
C GLY A 113 -22.88 4.39 12.97
N ARG A 114 -23.62 3.57 13.74
CA ARG A 114 -24.89 3.98 14.37
C ARG A 114 -24.70 5.07 15.42
N THR A 115 -23.60 5.03 16.17
CA THR A 115 -23.22 6.05 17.15
C THR A 115 -22.36 7.13 16.51
N LYS A 116 -22.72 8.42 16.69
CA LYS A 116 -22.14 9.54 15.95
C LYS A 116 -21.00 10.27 16.68
N SER A 117 -20.71 9.89 17.92
CA SER A 117 -19.58 10.44 18.69
C SER A 117 -19.12 9.46 19.75
N ILE A 118 -17.86 9.58 20.20
CA ILE A 118 -17.31 8.76 21.29
C ILE A 118 -18.07 9.00 22.60
N ALA A 119 -18.46 10.25 22.86
CA ALA A 119 -19.21 10.60 24.07
C ALA A 119 -20.60 9.94 24.12
N ALA A 120 -21.25 9.73 22.96
CA ALA A 120 -22.55 9.10 22.84
C ALA A 120 -22.50 7.56 22.89
N LEU A 121 -21.31 6.96 22.99
CA LEU A 121 -21.13 5.51 23.02
C LEU A 121 -21.79 4.90 24.26
N LYS A 122 -22.73 3.99 24.07
CA LYS A 122 -23.52 3.36 25.14
C LYS A 122 -22.81 2.14 25.70
N GLN A 123 -23.27 1.70 26.89
CA GLN A 123 -22.88 0.43 27.48
C GLN A 123 -23.19 -0.73 26.53
N GLY A 124 -22.24 -1.64 26.37
CA GLY A 124 -22.36 -2.82 25.49
C GLY A 124 -22.36 -2.52 24.00
N ALA A 125 -21.95 -1.31 23.58
CA ALA A 125 -21.84 -0.94 22.17
C ALA A 125 -20.88 -1.86 21.40
N THR A 126 -21.13 -2.06 20.10
CA THR A 126 -20.32 -2.93 19.23
C THR A 126 -19.36 -2.09 18.38
N ILE A 127 -18.07 -2.43 18.39
CA ILE A 127 -17.04 -1.77 17.59
C ILE A 127 -16.40 -2.81 16.68
N ALA A 128 -16.47 -2.59 15.36
CA ALA A 128 -15.80 -3.45 14.39
C ALA A 128 -14.32 -3.07 14.24
N VAL A 129 -13.46 -4.08 14.14
CA VAL A 129 -12.01 -3.93 13.94
C VAL A 129 -11.52 -4.96 12.92
N PRO A 130 -10.37 -4.74 12.24
CA PRO A 130 -9.72 -5.77 11.42
C PRO A 130 -9.33 -6.99 12.27
N ASN A 131 -9.36 -8.18 11.68
CA ASN A 131 -9.07 -9.45 12.37
C ASN A 131 -7.67 -10.01 12.11
N ASP A 132 -6.85 -9.33 11.31
CA ASP A 132 -5.44 -9.72 11.18
C ASP A 132 -4.63 -9.21 12.36
N THR A 133 -3.66 -10.00 12.81
CA THR A 133 -2.91 -9.80 14.05
C THR A 133 -2.43 -8.37 14.25
N THR A 134 -1.83 -7.77 13.22
CA THR A 134 -1.16 -6.47 13.36
C THR A 134 -2.13 -5.30 13.26
N ASN A 135 -3.19 -5.39 12.42
CA ASN A 135 -4.19 -4.34 12.32
C ASN A 135 -5.21 -4.42 13.47
N GLU A 136 -5.51 -5.60 14.02
CA GLU A 136 -6.30 -5.71 15.25
C GLU A 136 -5.59 -5.01 16.41
N ALA A 137 -4.33 -5.33 16.68
CA ALA A 137 -3.54 -4.69 17.72
C ALA A 137 -3.47 -3.17 17.52
N ARG A 138 -3.23 -2.72 16.31
CA ARG A 138 -3.22 -1.29 15.93
C ARG A 138 -4.58 -0.63 16.18
N ALA A 139 -5.68 -1.30 15.87
CA ALA A 139 -7.03 -0.81 16.11
C ALA A 139 -7.33 -0.68 17.62
N LEU A 140 -6.93 -1.67 18.42
CA LEU A 140 -7.10 -1.62 19.88
C LEU A 140 -6.30 -0.46 20.51
N LEU A 141 -5.07 -0.21 20.04
CA LEU A 141 -4.28 0.96 20.48
C LEU A 141 -4.94 2.29 20.08
N LEU A 142 -5.60 2.36 18.91
CA LEU A 142 -6.38 3.54 18.54
C LEU A 142 -7.62 3.72 19.42
N LEU A 143 -8.30 2.63 19.79
CA LEU A 143 -9.42 2.68 20.74
C LEU A 143 -8.96 3.11 22.16
N GLU A 144 -7.76 2.70 22.58
CA GLU A 144 -7.15 3.19 23.82
C GLU A 144 -6.83 4.68 23.73
N ALA A 145 -6.22 5.15 22.65
CA ALA A 145 -5.96 6.57 22.41
C ALA A 145 -7.25 7.41 22.31
N ALA A 146 -8.40 6.77 22.03
CA ALA A 146 -9.72 7.36 22.04
C ALA A 146 -10.38 7.31 23.44
N GLY A 147 -9.73 6.70 24.45
CA GLY A 147 -10.24 6.57 25.81
C GLY A 147 -11.41 5.58 25.97
N ILE A 148 -11.52 4.61 25.06
CA ILE A 148 -12.63 3.63 25.03
C ILE A 148 -12.27 2.37 25.83
N VAL A 149 -11.04 1.87 25.66
CA VAL A 149 -10.50 0.68 26.34
C VAL A 149 -9.08 0.95 26.83
N LYS A 150 -8.50 0.02 27.62
CA LYS A 150 -7.05 -0.08 27.84
C LYS A 150 -6.57 -1.45 27.41
N VAL A 151 -5.35 -1.53 26.91
CA VAL A 151 -4.75 -2.75 26.36
C VAL A 151 -3.48 -3.10 27.13
N ASP A 152 -3.16 -4.39 27.25
CA ASP A 152 -1.88 -4.82 27.78
C ASP A 152 -0.75 -4.52 26.78
N HIS A 153 0.05 -3.50 27.08
CA HIS A 153 1.18 -3.09 26.22
C HIS A 153 2.32 -4.11 26.15
N ALA A 154 2.39 -5.08 27.09
CA ALA A 154 3.41 -6.12 27.06
C ALA A 154 3.25 -7.05 25.84
N VAL A 155 2.02 -7.16 25.29
CA VAL A 155 1.72 -7.98 24.11
C VAL A 155 2.18 -7.30 22.80
N GLY A 156 2.31 -5.97 22.78
CA GLY A 156 2.79 -5.18 21.66
C GLY A 156 1.86 -5.26 20.43
N LEU A 157 2.44 -5.46 19.25
CA LEU A 157 1.71 -5.48 17.97
C LEU A 157 0.95 -6.81 17.71
N LYS A 158 0.72 -7.62 18.74
CA LYS A 158 -0.05 -8.87 18.67
C LYS A 158 -1.24 -8.86 19.62
N ALA A 159 -1.55 -7.72 20.23
CA ALA A 159 -2.68 -7.59 21.13
C ALA A 159 -4.00 -7.91 20.40
N THR A 160 -4.87 -8.66 21.09
CA THR A 160 -6.20 -9.07 20.62
C THR A 160 -7.27 -8.56 21.59
N ALA A 161 -8.52 -8.72 21.29
CA ALA A 161 -9.62 -8.35 22.17
C ALA A 161 -9.52 -8.99 23.59
N LYS A 162 -8.77 -10.10 23.73
CA LYS A 162 -8.53 -10.78 25.02
C LYS A 162 -7.53 -10.04 25.91
N ASP A 163 -6.72 -9.17 25.31
CA ASP A 163 -5.68 -8.40 26.00
C ASP A 163 -6.19 -7.02 26.46
N ILE A 164 -7.50 -6.77 26.36
CA ILE A 164 -8.15 -5.58 26.92
C ILE A 164 -8.18 -5.71 28.43
N THR A 165 -7.50 -4.80 29.12
CA THR A 165 -7.36 -4.80 30.59
C THR A 165 -8.38 -3.91 31.29
N ASP A 166 -8.95 -2.91 30.60
CA ASP A 166 -10.01 -2.04 31.10
C ASP A 166 -11.02 -1.73 29.98
N ASN A 167 -12.30 -1.91 30.30
CA ASN A 167 -13.40 -1.71 29.37
C ASN A 167 -14.62 -1.14 30.09
N PRO A 168 -14.59 0.14 30.47
CA PRO A 168 -15.58 0.74 31.38
C PRO A 168 -16.99 0.76 30.80
N LYS A 169 -17.11 0.75 29.47
CA LYS A 169 -18.40 0.70 28.76
C LYS A 169 -18.79 -0.71 28.32
N GLY A 170 -18.00 -1.74 28.66
CA GLY A 170 -18.27 -3.11 28.23
C GLY A 170 -18.47 -3.23 26.72
N VAL A 171 -17.70 -2.47 25.91
CA VAL A 171 -17.82 -2.52 24.45
C VAL A 171 -17.47 -3.92 23.94
N LYS A 172 -18.18 -4.34 22.91
CA LYS A 172 -17.97 -5.62 22.25
C LYS A 172 -17.13 -5.42 21.00
N ILE A 173 -15.95 -6.01 20.95
CA ILE A 173 -15.10 -6.00 19.77
C ILE A 173 -15.65 -7.04 18.79
N LYS A 174 -15.90 -6.59 17.54
CA LYS A 174 -16.32 -7.44 16.43
C LYS A 174 -15.18 -7.49 15.40
N GLU A 175 -14.44 -8.59 15.42
CA GLU A 175 -13.34 -8.84 14.52
C GLU A 175 -13.89 -9.24 13.14
N LEU A 176 -13.44 -8.56 12.07
CA LEU A 176 -13.85 -8.79 10.68
C LEU A 176 -12.63 -8.73 9.76
N GLU A 177 -12.68 -9.40 8.63
CA GLU A 177 -11.69 -9.15 7.57
C GLU A 177 -11.65 -7.65 7.26
N ALA A 178 -10.43 -7.08 7.12
CA ALA A 178 -10.25 -5.64 6.93
C ALA A 178 -11.10 -5.06 5.79
N ALA A 179 -11.25 -5.82 4.68
CA ALA A 179 -12.10 -5.48 3.53
C ALA A 179 -13.61 -5.40 3.86
N GLN A 180 -14.06 -5.98 4.98
CA GLN A 180 -15.47 -6.00 5.36
C GLN A 180 -15.82 -4.93 6.40
N VAL A 181 -14.82 -4.35 7.08
CA VAL A 181 -15.06 -3.44 8.22
C VAL A 181 -15.84 -2.20 7.80
N ALA A 182 -15.49 -1.57 6.67
CA ALA A 182 -16.20 -0.38 6.17
C ALA A 182 -17.67 -0.67 5.86
N ARG A 183 -17.97 -1.85 5.30
CA ARG A 183 -19.33 -2.28 4.99
C ARG A 183 -20.18 -2.55 6.23
N ALA A 184 -19.54 -2.87 7.35
CA ALA A 184 -20.24 -3.13 8.61
C ALA A 184 -20.67 -1.85 9.35
N LEU A 185 -20.27 -0.64 8.92
CA LEU A 185 -20.63 0.61 9.58
C LEU A 185 -22.12 0.79 9.89
N PRO A 186 -23.08 0.43 9.01
CA PRO A 186 -24.52 0.53 9.33
C PRO A 186 -24.95 -0.40 10.47
N ASP A 187 -24.21 -1.48 10.72
CA ASP A 187 -24.58 -2.57 11.64
C ASP A 187 -23.87 -2.51 12.98
N VAL A 188 -22.89 -1.59 13.15
CA VAL A 188 -22.11 -1.43 14.38
C VAL A 188 -22.20 0.01 14.90
N ASP A 189 -21.80 0.20 16.15
CA ASP A 189 -21.81 1.54 16.74
C ASP A 189 -20.65 2.39 16.22
N LEU A 190 -19.46 1.82 16.17
CA LEU A 190 -18.25 2.42 15.60
C LEU A 190 -17.47 1.36 14.82
N ALA A 191 -16.54 1.78 13.96
CA ALA A 191 -15.60 0.88 13.30
C ALA A 191 -14.21 1.50 13.15
N VAL A 192 -13.17 0.70 13.35
CA VAL A 192 -11.79 1.08 13.03
C VAL A 192 -11.44 0.54 11.66
N ILE A 193 -11.17 1.44 10.69
CA ILE A 193 -11.03 1.10 9.27
C ILE A 193 -9.66 1.50 8.77
N ASN A 194 -8.96 0.58 8.07
CA ASN A 194 -7.71 0.85 7.38
C ASN A 194 -7.89 1.91 6.29
N GLY A 195 -6.87 2.75 6.08
CA GLY A 195 -6.96 3.94 5.23
C GLY A 195 -7.41 3.66 3.81
N ASN A 196 -6.85 2.63 3.15
CA ASN A 196 -7.24 2.26 1.79
C ASN A 196 -8.73 1.85 1.68
N TYR A 197 -9.25 1.07 2.64
CA TYR A 197 -10.66 0.69 2.66
C TYR A 197 -11.59 1.85 3.05
N ALA A 198 -11.10 2.76 3.88
CA ALA A 198 -11.83 4.01 4.16
C ALA A 198 -11.96 4.87 2.90
N ILE A 199 -10.85 5.08 2.17
CA ILE A 199 -10.83 5.84 0.92
C ILE A 199 -11.74 5.18 -0.14
N ASP A 200 -11.67 3.86 -0.28
CA ASP A 200 -12.53 3.10 -1.21
C ASP A 200 -14.01 3.23 -0.87
N ALA A 201 -14.34 3.35 0.43
CA ALA A 201 -15.70 3.62 0.91
C ALA A 201 -16.10 5.12 0.86
N GLY A 202 -15.26 5.99 0.30
CA GLY A 202 -15.52 7.44 0.21
C GLY A 202 -15.28 8.20 1.51
N LEU A 203 -14.61 7.58 2.51
CA LEU A 203 -14.29 8.20 3.79
C LEU A 203 -12.88 8.79 3.78
N ASN A 204 -12.67 9.83 4.61
CA ASN A 204 -11.38 10.48 4.80
C ASN A 204 -11.06 10.59 6.29
N ALA A 205 -9.94 10.02 6.72
CA ALA A 205 -9.56 9.98 8.13
C ALA A 205 -9.45 11.37 8.77
N ALA A 206 -9.00 12.39 8.02
CA ALA A 206 -8.86 13.75 8.53
C ALA A 206 -10.19 14.50 8.68
N LYS A 207 -11.28 14.03 8.04
CA LYS A 207 -12.58 14.72 8.02
C LYS A 207 -13.68 13.93 8.72
N ASP A 208 -13.70 12.61 8.52
CA ASP A 208 -14.85 11.77 8.85
C ASP A 208 -14.58 10.88 10.08
N ALA A 209 -13.31 10.70 10.48
CA ALA A 209 -12.99 9.91 11.64
C ALA A 209 -13.25 10.70 12.94
N LEU A 210 -13.81 10.03 13.95
CA LEU A 210 -13.95 10.55 15.32
C LEU A 210 -12.58 10.63 16.02
N LYS A 211 -11.67 9.75 15.66
CA LYS A 211 -10.26 9.69 16.06
C LYS A 211 -9.48 9.06 14.92
N ALA A 212 -8.33 9.63 14.59
CA ALA A 212 -7.37 9.05 13.66
C ALA A 212 -5.98 9.05 14.27
N GLU A 213 -5.09 8.21 13.75
CA GLU A 213 -3.68 8.26 14.10
C GLU A 213 -3.06 9.59 13.68
N ASP A 214 -2.12 10.07 14.49
CA ASP A 214 -1.39 11.29 14.19
C ASP A 214 -0.29 11.01 13.16
N LYS A 215 -0.20 11.88 12.15
CA LYS A 215 0.81 11.83 11.09
C LYS A 215 2.26 11.97 11.60
N ASP A 216 2.45 12.61 12.75
CA ASP A 216 3.76 12.85 13.37
C ASP A 216 4.08 11.81 14.46
N SER A 217 3.21 10.83 14.66
CA SER A 217 3.35 9.79 15.69
C SER A 217 4.34 8.68 15.27
N LEU A 218 4.68 7.82 16.23
CA LEU A 218 5.42 6.58 15.97
C LEU A 218 4.65 5.67 14.98
N ALA A 219 3.30 5.73 14.98
CA ALA A 219 2.48 4.95 14.06
C ALA A 219 2.79 5.27 12.59
N ALA A 220 3.02 6.55 12.25
CA ALA A 220 3.35 6.95 10.88
C ALA A 220 4.65 6.29 10.36
N LYS A 221 5.64 6.09 11.24
CA LYS A 221 6.89 5.38 10.90
C LYS A 221 6.71 3.87 10.89
N THR A 222 5.98 3.33 11.86
CA THR A 222 5.79 1.88 12.04
C THR A 222 4.92 1.29 10.94
N TYR A 223 3.85 1.99 10.55
CA TYR A 223 2.85 1.51 9.59
C TYR A 223 2.93 2.19 8.22
N ALA A 224 4.13 2.68 7.86
CA ALA A 224 4.38 3.11 6.49
C ALA A 224 4.11 1.97 5.50
N ASN A 225 3.34 2.25 4.45
CA ASN A 225 3.08 1.32 3.35
C ASN A 225 4.32 1.18 2.47
N ILE A 226 4.62 -0.05 2.10
CA ILE A 226 5.88 -0.47 1.49
C ILE A 226 5.65 -1.13 0.13
N LEU A 227 6.63 -0.98 -0.75
CA LEU A 227 6.83 -1.94 -1.83
C LEU A 227 7.51 -3.17 -1.22
N ALA A 228 6.91 -4.35 -1.35
CA ALA A 228 7.51 -5.62 -0.96
C ALA A 228 7.95 -6.40 -2.20
N ILE A 229 9.07 -7.09 -2.07
CA ILE A 229 9.72 -7.87 -3.13
C ILE A 229 10.15 -9.24 -2.59
N ARG A 230 10.55 -10.16 -3.46
CA ARG A 230 11.19 -11.40 -3.02
C ARG A 230 12.63 -11.14 -2.59
N LYS A 231 13.09 -11.84 -1.58
CA LYS A 231 14.51 -11.89 -1.20
C LYS A 231 15.35 -12.37 -2.40
N GLY A 232 16.37 -11.61 -2.75
CA GLY A 232 17.24 -11.84 -3.90
C GLY A 232 16.92 -10.98 -5.12
N ASP A 233 15.75 -10.32 -5.17
CA ASP A 233 15.36 -9.43 -6.26
C ASP A 233 15.81 -7.96 -6.04
N GLU A 234 16.43 -7.64 -4.89
CA GLU A 234 16.77 -6.27 -4.44
C GLU A 234 17.68 -5.52 -5.41
N LYS A 235 18.45 -6.25 -6.23
CA LYS A 235 19.41 -5.66 -7.18
C LYS A 235 18.95 -5.71 -8.64
N ARG A 236 17.75 -6.18 -8.91
CA ARG A 236 17.19 -6.19 -10.27
C ARG A 236 17.02 -4.74 -10.75
N PRO A 237 17.56 -4.37 -11.93
CA PRO A 237 17.51 -2.98 -12.42
C PRO A 237 16.09 -2.42 -12.51
N GLU A 238 15.11 -3.23 -12.92
CA GLU A 238 13.70 -2.84 -13.03
C GLU A 238 13.04 -2.64 -11.68
N ILE A 239 13.46 -3.36 -10.63
CA ILE A 239 13.00 -3.14 -9.25
C ILE A 239 13.56 -1.83 -8.70
N LEU A 240 14.87 -1.58 -8.88
CA LEU A 240 15.49 -0.32 -8.47
C LEU A 240 14.88 0.89 -9.20
N ALA A 241 14.52 0.74 -10.49
CA ALA A 241 13.83 1.78 -11.24
C ALA A 241 12.42 2.04 -10.68
N LEU A 242 11.68 0.98 -10.32
CA LEU A 242 10.36 1.07 -9.70
C LEU A 242 10.43 1.78 -8.33
N GLU A 243 11.36 1.39 -7.47
CA GLU A 243 11.58 2.01 -6.15
C GLU A 243 11.92 3.50 -6.27
N LYS A 244 12.84 3.84 -7.18
CA LYS A 244 13.20 5.24 -7.46
C LYS A 244 12.02 6.05 -7.99
N ALA A 245 11.18 5.46 -8.85
CA ALA A 245 10.00 6.12 -9.38
C ALA A 245 8.95 6.37 -8.28
N LEU A 246 8.72 5.41 -7.38
CA LEU A 246 7.81 5.53 -6.25
C LEU A 246 8.26 6.62 -5.25
N ASN A 247 9.55 6.79 -5.03
CA ASN A 247 10.11 7.79 -4.12
C ASN A 247 10.54 9.08 -4.86
N SER A 248 9.82 9.43 -5.93
CA SER A 248 10.07 10.67 -6.68
C SER A 248 9.25 11.85 -6.16
N GLU A 249 9.73 13.07 -6.42
CA GLU A 249 9.00 14.30 -6.11
C GLU A 249 7.65 14.38 -6.85
N ALA A 250 7.56 13.79 -8.03
CA ALA A 250 6.30 13.68 -8.77
C ALA A 250 5.25 12.85 -8.01
N VAL A 251 5.65 11.74 -7.40
CA VAL A 251 4.76 10.91 -6.55
C VAL A 251 4.41 11.64 -5.27
N ARG A 252 5.37 12.32 -4.62
CA ARG A 252 5.11 13.16 -3.44
C ARG A 252 4.00 14.17 -3.75
N LYS A 253 4.16 14.92 -4.83
CA LYS A 253 3.16 15.91 -5.26
C LYS A 253 1.83 15.27 -5.60
N PHE A 254 1.82 14.15 -6.32
CA PHE A 254 0.59 13.41 -6.64
C PHE A 254 -0.18 13.00 -5.37
N ILE A 255 0.51 12.44 -4.37
CA ILE A 255 -0.10 12.03 -3.11
C ILE A 255 -0.74 13.23 -2.39
N LEU A 256 0.01 14.32 -2.22
CA LEU A 256 -0.47 15.51 -1.50
C LEU A 256 -1.66 16.16 -2.19
N ASP A 257 -1.61 16.31 -3.51
CA ASP A 257 -2.65 16.96 -4.30
C ASP A 257 -3.94 16.10 -4.37
N THR A 258 -3.78 14.78 -4.45
CA THR A 258 -4.91 13.86 -4.63
C THR A 258 -5.62 13.56 -3.31
N TYR A 259 -4.86 13.22 -2.27
CA TYR A 259 -5.44 12.65 -1.04
C TYR A 259 -5.61 13.66 0.09
N LYS A 260 -5.01 14.85 0.01
CA LYS A 260 -5.26 16.00 0.91
C LYS A 260 -5.23 15.61 2.41
N GLY A 261 -4.23 14.83 2.80
CA GLY A 261 -4.02 14.40 4.18
C GLY A 261 -4.58 13.01 4.55
N ALA A 262 -5.39 12.37 3.71
CA ALA A 262 -5.79 10.98 3.90
C ALA A 262 -4.65 9.98 3.61
N VAL A 263 -3.69 10.40 2.80
CA VAL A 263 -2.45 9.67 2.48
C VAL A 263 -1.28 10.64 2.54
N LEU A 264 -0.19 10.23 3.14
CA LEU A 264 0.97 11.07 3.42
C LEU A 264 2.25 10.41 2.90
N PRO A 265 3.07 11.07 2.05
CA PRO A 265 4.35 10.51 1.62
C PRO A 265 5.32 10.44 2.81
N VAL A 266 6.17 9.37 2.86
CA VAL A 266 7.11 9.13 3.98
C VAL A 266 8.57 9.02 3.51
N PHE A 267 8.89 9.49 2.33
CA PHE A 267 10.24 9.50 1.74
C PHE A 267 10.73 10.92 1.46
#